data_2573aa67f1da56075d67dc7a86802b70
#
_entry.id   2573aa67f1da56075d67dc7a86802b70
#
_cell.length_a   1.000
_cell.length_b   1.000
_cell.length_c   1.000
_cell.angle_alpha   90.00
_cell.angle_beta   90.00
_cell.angle_gamma   90.00
#
_symmetry.space_group_name_H-M   'P 1'
#
loop_
_entity.id
_entity.type
_entity.pdbx_description
1 polymer ?
#
loop_
_entity_poly.entity_id
_entity_poly.type
_entity_poly.pdbx_seq_one_letter_code
_entity_poly.pdbx_strand_id
1 'polypeptide(L)'
;LFSEKLGPLLFDNFDINPEAYKLNIKDAFIVKYDENKQRSLEYHTDDSDMSIIVTLSDNNDYSGGGTQFKNGLTIKANAGDTIMFSSKYKHQGLEIYSGIRMVLVFFINVIK
;
A
#
# COMPACT_ATOMS: atom_id res chain seq x y z
N LEU A 1 15.89 4.19 2.32
CA LEU A 1 14.89 3.16 2.65
C LEU A 1 14.45 2.39 1.42
N PHE A 2 13.93 3.08 0.42
CA PHE A 2 13.41 2.41 -0.76
C PHE A 2 14.48 1.63 -1.52
N SER A 3 15.57 2.28 -1.90
CA SER A 3 16.61 1.63 -2.70
C SER A 3 17.39 0.56 -1.95
N GLU A 4 17.50 0.68 -0.62
CA GLU A 4 18.27 -0.24 0.21
C GLU A 4 17.46 -1.45 0.67
N LYS A 5 16.15 -1.28 0.92
CA LYS A 5 15.29 -2.32 1.49
C LYS A 5 14.12 -2.71 0.60
N LEU A 6 13.35 -1.74 0.13
CA LEU A 6 12.13 -2.02 -0.63
C LEU A 6 12.42 -2.36 -2.09
N GLY A 7 13.41 -1.71 -2.70
CA GLY A 7 13.77 -1.98 -4.08
C GLY A 7 14.14 -3.44 -4.32
N PRO A 8 15.09 -4.02 -3.55
CA PRO A 8 15.42 -5.45 -3.67
C PRO A 8 14.23 -6.37 -3.46
N LEU A 9 13.36 -6.07 -2.50
CA LEU A 9 12.15 -6.87 -2.25
C LEU A 9 11.21 -6.86 -3.44
N LEU A 10 11.07 -5.73 -4.14
CA LEU A 10 10.26 -5.65 -5.35
C LEU A 10 10.81 -6.51 -6.47
N PHE A 11 12.13 -6.47 -6.71
CA PHE A 11 12.75 -7.31 -7.73
C PHE A 11 12.55 -8.80 -7.42
N ASP A 12 12.71 -9.19 -6.16
CA ASP A 12 12.57 -10.59 -5.75
C ASP A 12 11.12 -11.08 -5.82
N ASN A 13 10.16 -10.26 -5.37
CA ASN A 13 8.75 -10.67 -5.25
C ASN A 13 7.95 -10.57 -6.54
N PHE A 14 8.39 -9.79 -7.52
CA PHE A 14 7.67 -9.57 -8.78
C PHE A 14 8.43 -10.10 -10.01
N ASP A 15 9.45 -10.90 -9.82
CA ASP A 15 10.28 -11.48 -10.89
C ASP A 15 10.82 -10.43 -11.88
N ILE A 16 11.17 -9.26 -11.36
CA ILE A 16 11.73 -8.19 -12.16
C ILE A 16 13.24 -8.39 -12.26
N ASN A 17 13.76 -8.47 -13.50
CA ASN A 17 15.19 -8.56 -13.72
C ASN A 17 15.84 -7.19 -13.45
N PRO A 18 16.66 -7.06 -12.39
CA PRO A 18 17.28 -5.77 -12.03
C PRO A 18 18.29 -5.26 -13.06
N GLU A 19 18.78 -6.12 -13.94
CA GLU A 19 19.68 -5.70 -15.03
C GLU A 19 18.92 -5.09 -16.21
N ALA A 20 17.66 -5.49 -16.41
CA ALA A 20 16.84 -5.04 -17.53
C ALA A 20 15.94 -3.86 -17.19
N TYR A 21 15.61 -3.65 -15.93
CA TYR A 21 14.61 -2.67 -15.48
C TYR A 21 15.14 -1.82 -14.35
N LYS A 22 14.62 -0.61 -14.29
CA LYS A 22 14.83 0.31 -13.16
C LYS A 22 13.51 0.55 -12.47
N LEU A 23 13.56 0.77 -11.16
CA LEU A 23 12.40 1.18 -10.38
C LEU A 23 12.43 2.70 -10.20
N ASN A 24 11.27 3.32 -10.41
CA ASN A 24 11.08 4.74 -10.22
C ASN A 24 9.93 4.99 -9.28
N ILE A 25 10.16 5.77 -8.24
CA ILE A 25 9.09 6.22 -7.36
C ILE A 25 8.33 7.33 -8.07
N LYS A 26 7.10 7.02 -8.51
CA LYS A 26 6.24 8.00 -9.15
C LYS A 26 5.66 8.95 -8.11
N ASP A 27 5.26 8.41 -6.95
CA ASP A 27 4.68 9.18 -5.86
C ASP A 27 4.86 8.45 -4.54
N ALA A 28 4.91 9.21 -3.46
CA ALA A 28 4.98 8.71 -2.10
C ALA A 28 4.20 9.65 -1.19
N PHE A 29 3.24 9.10 -0.44
CA PHE A 29 2.36 9.94 0.38
C PHE A 29 1.78 9.13 1.54
N ILE A 30 1.26 9.86 2.54
CA ILE A 30 0.57 9.26 3.67
C ILE A 30 -0.94 9.39 3.46
N VAL A 31 -1.66 8.28 3.63
CA VAL A 31 -3.11 8.27 3.71
C VAL A 31 -3.51 8.14 5.17
N LYS A 32 -4.34 9.06 5.63
CA LYS A 32 -4.85 9.08 6.99
C LYS A 32 -6.35 8.83 6.97
N TYR A 33 -6.76 7.73 7.60
CA TYR A 33 -8.17 7.45 7.89
C TYR A 33 -8.45 7.92 9.32
N ASP A 34 -9.46 8.75 9.47
CA ASP A 34 -9.79 9.41 10.75
C ASP A 34 -11.29 9.31 10.97
N GLU A 35 -11.71 8.83 12.15
CA GLU A 35 -13.14 8.66 12.46
C GLU A 35 -13.93 9.96 12.35
N ASN A 36 -13.27 11.10 12.49
CA ASN A 36 -13.91 12.43 12.40
C ASN A 36 -13.78 13.08 11.02
N LYS A 37 -13.11 12.41 10.07
CA LYS A 37 -12.86 12.95 8.74
C LYS A 37 -13.11 11.88 7.68
N GLN A 38 -12.09 11.55 6.88
CA GLN A 38 -12.21 10.49 5.89
C GLN A 38 -12.01 9.13 6.55
N ARG A 39 -13.03 8.27 6.51
CA ARG A 39 -13.02 6.97 7.17
C ARG A 39 -12.65 5.81 6.26
N SER A 40 -12.80 6.00 4.96
CA SER A 40 -12.63 4.93 3.97
C SER A 40 -12.11 5.49 2.66
N LEU A 41 -11.70 4.60 1.77
CA LEU A 41 -11.35 4.93 0.41
C LEU A 41 -12.01 3.90 -0.51
N GLU A 42 -12.78 4.35 -1.49
CA GLU A 42 -13.53 3.49 -2.40
C GLU A 42 -12.64 2.59 -3.24
N TYR A 43 -13.20 1.54 -3.81
CA TYR A 43 -12.50 0.68 -4.76
C TYR A 43 -11.91 1.50 -5.90
N HIS A 44 -10.64 1.28 -6.15
CA HIS A 44 -9.89 1.97 -7.20
C HIS A 44 -8.70 1.12 -7.63
N THR A 45 -8.12 1.51 -8.74
CA THR A 45 -6.79 1.10 -9.16
C THR A 45 -5.84 2.27 -8.97
N ASP A 46 -4.55 1.99 -8.88
CA ASP A 46 -3.54 3.03 -8.75
C ASP A 46 -2.92 3.32 -10.12
N ASP A 47 -2.49 4.55 -10.35
CA ASP A 47 -1.89 4.97 -11.60
C ASP A 47 -0.37 4.77 -11.57
N SER A 48 0.03 3.50 -11.54
CA SER A 48 1.43 3.07 -11.54
C SER A 48 1.50 1.59 -11.89
N ASP A 49 2.71 1.04 -11.92
CA ASP A 49 2.90 -0.39 -12.18
C ASP A 49 2.71 -1.22 -10.92
N MET A 50 3.27 -0.75 -9.81
CA MET A 50 3.18 -1.43 -8.52
C MET A 50 2.85 -0.46 -7.40
N SER A 51 2.14 -0.97 -6.39
CA SER A 51 1.78 -0.24 -5.19
C SER A 51 2.36 -0.91 -3.96
N ILE A 52 2.86 -0.08 -3.05
CA ILE A 52 3.38 -0.52 -1.76
C ILE A 52 2.64 0.24 -0.67
N ILE A 53 2.11 -0.48 0.31
CA ILE A 53 1.46 0.11 1.47
C ILE A 53 2.22 -0.33 2.72
N VAL A 54 2.80 0.62 3.41
CA VAL A 54 3.47 0.40 4.70
C VAL A 54 2.54 0.85 5.81
N THR A 55 2.19 -0.05 6.71
CA THR A 55 1.32 0.27 7.83
C THR A 55 2.10 1.04 8.89
N LEU A 56 1.62 2.22 9.25
CA LEU A 56 2.24 3.08 10.24
C LEU A 56 1.56 2.99 11.60
N SER A 57 0.25 2.74 11.62
CA SER A 57 -0.54 2.68 12.85
C SER A 57 -0.50 1.30 13.49
N ASP A 58 -0.53 1.27 14.81
CA ASP A 58 -0.75 0.03 15.56
C ASP A 58 -2.22 -0.38 15.42
N ASN A 59 -2.50 -1.70 15.38
CA ASN A 59 -3.85 -2.23 15.32
C ASN A 59 -4.73 -1.79 16.48
N ASN A 60 -4.14 -1.41 17.61
CA ASN A 60 -4.86 -0.93 18.78
C ASN A 60 -5.29 0.53 18.65
N ASP A 61 -4.80 1.27 17.66
CA ASP A 61 -5.08 2.70 17.48
C ASP A 61 -6.41 2.95 16.76
N TYR A 62 -7.01 1.91 16.18
CA TYR A 62 -8.25 2.04 15.41
C TYR A 62 -9.02 0.72 15.39
N SER A 63 -10.30 0.79 15.09
CA SER A 63 -11.16 -0.37 14.86
C SER A 63 -11.71 -0.36 13.43
N GLY A 64 -12.05 -1.55 12.91
CA GLY A 64 -12.40 -1.70 11.49
C GLY A 64 -11.18 -1.56 10.60
N GLY A 65 -11.38 -1.06 9.40
CA GLY A 65 -10.30 -0.76 8.47
C GLY A 65 -9.68 -1.97 7.81
N GLY A 66 -8.57 -1.73 7.15
CA GLY A 66 -7.83 -2.72 6.38
C GLY A 66 -7.88 -2.43 4.88
N THR A 67 -7.09 -3.18 4.13
CA THR A 67 -7.08 -3.11 2.67
C THR A 67 -7.78 -4.34 2.12
N GLN A 68 -8.83 -4.13 1.32
CA GLN A 68 -9.58 -5.22 0.71
C GLN A 68 -9.42 -5.18 -0.81
N PHE A 69 -9.06 -6.33 -1.38
CA PHE A 69 -8.96 -6.51 -2.81
C PHE A 69 -10.29 -7.00 -3.39
N LYS A 70 -10.49 -6.76 -4.68
CA LYS A 70 -11.74 -7.07 -5.38
C LYS A 70 -12.11 -8.56 -5.30
N ASN A 71 -11.13 -9.46 -5.17
CA ASN A 71 -11.37 -10.89 -5.00
C ASN A 71 -11.84 -11.28 -3.59
N GLY A 72 -12.01 -10.32 -2.69
CA GLY A 72 -12.47 -10.54 -1.32
C GLY A 72 -11.37 -10.67 -0.26
N LEU A 73 -10.10 -10.76 -0.67
CA LEU A 73 -8.99 -10.82 0.27
C LEU A 73 -8.90 -9.50 1.06
N THR A 74 -8.93 -9.60 2.38
CA THR A 74 -8.78 -8.44 3.26
C THR A 74 -7.53 -8.61 4.12
N ILE A 75 -6.69 -7.57 4.13
CA ILE A 75 -5.47 -7.54 4.92
C ILE A 75 -5.57 -6.40 5.93
N LYS A 76 -5.42 -6.73 7.20
CA LYS A 76 -5.29 -5.76 8.28
C LYS A 76 -3.91 -5.95 8.90
N ALA A 77 -2.93 -5.23 8.37
CA ALA A 77 -1.53 -5.38 8.72
C ALA A 77 -1.20 -4.71 10.06
N ASN A 78 -0.13 -5.19 10.69
CA ASN A 78 0.42 -4.58 11.90
C ASN A 78 1.35 -3.43 11.54
N ALA A 79 1.62 -2.55 12.50
CA ALA A 79 2.58 -1.47 12.32
C ALA A 79 3.93 -2.01 11.85
N GLY A 80 4.47 -1.41 10.79
CA GLY A 80 5.71 -1.82 10.15
C GLY A 80 5.57 -2.86 9.06
N ASP A 81 4.42 -3.53 8.95
CA ASP A 81 4.18 -4.50 7.89
C ASP A 81 3.96 -3.79 6.55
N THR A 82 4.40 -4.44 5.49
CA THR A 82 4.32 -3.90 4.14
C THR A 82 3.60 -4.89 3.24
N ILE A 83 2.65 -4.38 2.45
CA ILE A 83 2.03 -5.15 1.37
C ILE A 83 2.44 -4.55 0.03
N MET A 84 2.67 -5.42 -0.95
CA MET A 84 3.09 -5.05 -2.30
C MET A 84 2.21 -5.76 -3.30
N PHE A 85 1.71 -5.03 -4.28
CA PHE A 85 0.81 -5.62 -5.28
C PHE A 85 0.85 -4.82 -6.59
N SER A 86 0.39 -5.44 -7.66
CA SER A 86 0.21 -4.74 -8.94
C SER A 86 -0.85 -3.65 -8.77
N SER A 87 -0.53 -2.43 -9.22
CA SER A 87 -1.46 -1.29 -9.12
C SER A 87 -2.77 -1.48 -9.90
N LYS A 88 -2.80 -2.46 -10.80
CA LYS A 88 -4.00 -2.80 -11.59
C LYS A 88 -5.05 -3.55 -10.78
N TYR A 89 -4.69 -4.14 -9.64
CA TYR A 89 -5.66 -4.82 -8.79
C TYR A 89 -6.54 -3.78 -8.09
N LYS A 90 -7.85 -3.90 -8.28
CA LYS A 90 -8.81 -3.05 -7.57
C LYS A 90 -8.78 -3.37 -6.09
N HIS A 91 -8.70 -2.33 -5.30
CA HIS A 91 -8.66 -2.43 -3.84
C HIS A 91 -9.32 -1.22 -3.20
N GLN A 92 -9.68 -1.36 -1.94
CA GLN A 92 -10.29 -0.29 -1.16
C GLN A 92 -9.67 -0.21 0.23
N GLY A 93 -9.72 0.99 0.82
CA GLY A 93 -9.52 1.18 2.24
C GLY A 93 -10.85 1.01 2.95
N LEU A 94 -11.00 -0.07 3.72
CA LEU A 94 -12.22 -0.32 4.46
C LEU A 94 -12.47 0.74 5.51
N GLU A 95 -13.74 1.01 5.79
CA GLU A 95 -14.13 1.99 6.78
C GLU A 95 -13.55 1.66 8.15
N ILE A 96 -12.94 2.66 8.79
CA ILE A 96 -12.63 2.57 10.21
C ILE A 96 -13.84 3.02 11.03
N TYR A 97 -14.04 2.42 12.19
CA TYR A 97 -15.16 2.75 13.06
C TYR A 97 -14.74 3.73 14.15
N SER A 98 -13.49 3.66 14.58
CA SER A 98 -12.92 4.55 15.59
C SER A 98 -11.42 4.69 15.40
N GLY A 99 -10.88 5.79 15.90
CA GLY A 99 -9.44 6.04 15.94
C GLY A 99 -8.88 6.62 14.65
N ILE A 100 -7.60 6.36 14.45
CA ILE A 100 -6.86 6.85 13.29
C ILE A 100 -5.99 5.72 12.75
N ARG A 101 -6.09 5.49 11.43
CA ARG A 101 -5.22 4.57 10.70
C ARG A 101 -4.40 5.36 9.70
N MET A 102 -3.07 5.21 9.78
CA MET A 102 -2.16 5.84 8.82
C MET A 102 -1.36 4.79 8.08
N VAL A 103 -1.23 5.00 6.77
CA VAL A 103 -0.39 4.16 5.90
C VAL A 103 0.48 5.05 5.02
N LEU A 104 1.68 4.58 4.75
CA LEU A 104 2.58 5.21 3.78
C LEU A 104 2.46 4.44 2.47
N VAL A 105 2.14 5.15 1.39
CA VAL A 105 1.90 4.56 0.08
C VAL A 105 3.00 5.00 -0.87
N PHE A 106 3.55 4.03 -1.61
CA PHE A 106 4.45 4.28 -2.73
C PHE A 106 3.80 3.81 -4.03
N PHE A 107 3.80 4.66 -5.03
CA PHE A 107 3.49 4.29 -6.42
C PHE A 107 4.78 4.14 -7.18
N ILE A 108 4.99 2.96 -7.75
CA ILE A 108 6.24 2.57 -8.35
C ILE A 108 6.03 2.25 -9.83
N ASN A 109 6.84 2.84 -10.69
CA ASN A 109 6.91 2.49 -12.09
C ASN A 109 8.16 1.65 -12.36
N VAL A 110 7.99 0.68 -13.23
CA VAL A 110 9.09 -0.16 -13.73
C VAL A 110 9.49 0.40 -15.09
N ILE A 111 10.73 0.85 -15.20
CA ILE A 111 11.25 1.47 -16.41
C ILE A 111 12.23 0.50 -17.07
N LYS A 112 11.94 0.21 -18.31
CA LYS A 112 12.78 -0.69 -19.11
C LYS A 112 14.05 0.02 -19.61
#